data_1dc07e589d5c7702a20b15e5f8f854d8
#
_entry.id   1dc07e589d5c7702a20b15e5f8f854d8
#
_cell.length_a   1.000
_cell.length_b   1.000
_cell.length_c   1.000
_cell.angle_alpha   90.00
_cell.angle_beta   90.00
_cell.angle_gamma   90.00
#
_symmetry.space_group_name_H-M   'P 1'
#
loop_
_entity.id
_entity.type
_entity.pdbx_description
1 polymer ?
#
loop_
_entity_poly.entity_id
_entity_poly.type
_entity_poly.pdbx_seq_one_letter_code
_entity_poly.pdbx_strand_id
1 'polypeptide(L)'
;MSEKIANYYKTVDFKRYSSIHIGPIKEVLVINEIGDYSDFQIIGRGNNLLISPKCEKKFAILGEEFDYIKDEDDLLYVGCATSSGKLLTYTRKNDIASLEFLAKLPGNLGGLVKMNAGLKSWEIFNYIHSIKTKDGYIKKENVDFSYRQTKIDTIVYEVVFHKTKGFSKDMQNEFTKMRDNQPQIASAGSCFKNPKGDFAGRLIEAVGLKGYRIGDMEFSNNHANFLVNHENGTFDEAITLDRQSVV
;
A
#
# COMPACT_ATOMS: atom_id res chain seq x y z
N MET A 1 14.83 -7.96 28.55
CA MET A 1 13.53 -7.54 28.01
C MET A 1 13.76 -6.14 27.46
N SER A 2 13.65 -5.92 26.15
CA SER A 2 13.68 -4.55 25.60
C SER A 2 12.50 -3.77 26.18
N GLU A 3 12.74 -2.54 26.64
CA GLU A 3 11.64 -1.66 27.02
C GLU A 3 10.69 -1.49 25.83
N LYS A 4 9.38 -1.61 26.07
CA LYS A 4 8.37 -1.35 25.04
C LYS A 4 8.39 0.12 24.70
N ILE A 5 8.39 0.43 23.42
CA ILE A 5 8.31 1.79 22.92
C ILE A 5 6.87 2.30 23.14
N ALA A 6 6.71 3.40 23.86
CA ALA A 6 5.41 4.04 24.03
C ALA A 6 4.93 4.71 22.71
N ASN A 7 3.64 5.02 22.62
CA ASN A 7 3.13 5.85 21.54
C ASN A 7 3.70 7.27 21.65
N TYR A 8 3.98 7.88 20.50
CA TYR A 8 4.49 9.27 20.46
C TYR A 8 4.03 9.99 19.19
N TYR A 9 4.08 11.31 19.21
CA TYR A 9 3.84 12.12 18.03
C TYR A 9 5.14 12.47 17.33
N LYS A 10 5.10 12.54 16.00
CA LYS A 10 6.18 13.08 15.18
C LYS A 10 5.65 13.98 14.07
N THR A 11 6.43 15.01 13.73
CA THR A 11 6.15 15.84 12.56
C THR A 11 6.51 15.09 11.28
N VAL A 12 5.56 15.01 10.35
CA VAL A 12 5.73 14.37 9.03
C VAL A 12 5.48 15.41 7.94
N ASP A 13 6.48 15.60 7.09
CA ASP A 13 6.35 16.33 5.84
C ASP A 13 5.85 15.36 4.75
N PHE A 14 4.57 15.44 4.38
CA PHE A 14 3.99 14.53 3.40
C PHE A 14 4.52 14.74 1.98
N LYS A 15 5.12 15.89 1.66
CA LYS A 15 5.85 16.08 0.42
C LYS A 15 7.07 15.14 0.32
N ARG A 16 7.66 14.76 1.46
CA ARG A 16 8.79 13.80 1.53
C ARG A 16 8.34 12.37 1.85
N TYR A 17 7.23 12.23 2.55
CA TYR A 17 6.73 10.95 3.02
C TYR A 17 5.93 10.20 1.95
N SER A 18 5.08 10.90 1.20
CA SER A 18 4.26 10.27 0.14
C SER A 18 5.09 10.02 -1.12
N SER A 19 4.78 8.94 -1.82
CA SER A 19 5.49 8.58 -3.07
C SER A 19 5.17 9.52 -4.25
N ILE A 20 4.09 10.30 -4.16
CA ILE A 20 3.74 11.34 -5.15
C ILE A 20 4.41 12.69 -4.84
N HIS A 21 5.05 12.82 -3.69
CA HIS A 21 5.73 14.02 -3.21
C HIS A 21 4.81 15.27 -3.10
N ILE A 22 3.57 15.05 -2.69
CA ILE A 22 2.58 16.12 -2.45
C ILE A 22 1.96 15.92 -1.07
N GLY A 23 1.78 17.02 -0.33
CA GLY A 23 1.05 17.01 0.94
C GLY A 23 1.56 18.05 1.93
N PRO A 24 0.77 18.30 2.99
CA PRO A 24 1.13 19.25 4.06
C PRO A 24 2.13 18.65 5.06
N ILE A 25 2.64 19.50 5.94
CA ILE A 25 3.32 19.07 7.16
C ILE A 25 2.25 18.83 8.25
N LYS A 26 2.30 17.69 8.92
CA LYS A 26 1.34 17.28 9.95
C LYS A 26 2.04 16.60 11.13
N GLU A 27 1.44 16.73 12.31
CA GLU A 27 1.73 15.83 13.42
C GLU A 27 1.02 14.50 13.19
N VAL A 28 1.74 13.41 13.38
CA VAL A 28 1.27 12.02 13.14
C VAL A 28 1.57 11.21 14.38
N LEU A 29 0.57 10.51 14.90
CA LEU A 29 0.73 9.57 16.00
C LEU A 29 1.47 8.31 15.52
N VAL A 30 2.53 7.93 16.21
CA VAL A 30 3.21 6.63 16.03
C VAL A 30 2.66 5.68 17.08
N ILE A 31 1.95 4.65 16.62
CA ILE A 31 1.28 3.65 17.44
C ILE A 31 2.24 2.48 17.66
N ASN A 32 2.60 2.22 18.92
CA ASN A 32 3.42 1.09 19.34
C ASN A 32 2.65 0.12 20.26
N GLU A 33 1.40 0.40 20.59
CA GLU A 33 0.55 -0.45 21.43
C GLU A 33 -0.76 -0.75 20.73
N ILE A 34 -1.32 -1.94 20.97
CA ILE A 34 -2.65 -2.29 20.50
C ILE A 34 -3.68 -1.52 21.33
N GLY A 35 -4.60 -0.80 20.67
CA GLY A 35 -5.60 0.03 21.33
C GLY A 35 -6.69 0.52 20.38
N ASP A 36 -7.52 1.44 20.90
CA ASP A 36 -8.53 2.13 20.10
C ASP A 36 -7.98 3.47 19.61
N TYR A 37 -7.93 3.64 18.29
CA TYR A 37 -7.48 4.85 17.62
C TYR A 37 -8.48 5.27 16.54
N SER A 38 -9.77 5.10 16.81
CA SER A 38 -10.88 5.41 15.89
C SER A 38 -10.90 6.87 15.42
N ASP A 39 -10.36 7.80 16.22
CA ASP A 39 -10.21 9.21 15.87
C ASP A 39 -9.13 9.47 14.82
N PHE A 40 -8.31 8.47 14.48
CA PHE A 40 -7.18 8.63 13.57
C PHE A 40 -7.41 7.91 12.26
N GLN A 41 -7.03 8.57 11.16
CA GLN A 41 -6.87 7.91 9.88
C GLN A 41 -5.52 7.18 9.84
N ILE A 42 -5.56 5.85 9.88
CA ILE A 42 -4.33 5.05 9.79
C ILE A 42 -3.81 5.06 8.37
N ILE A 43 -2.54 5.36 8.21
CA ILE A 43 -1.86 5.39 6.92
C ILE A 43 -0.64 4.47 6.92
N GLY A 44 -0.33 3.91 5.75
CA GLY A 44 0.90 3.16 5.51
C GLY A 44 2.04 4.10 5.09
N ARG A 45 2.87 3.66 4.16
CA ARG A 45 4.03 4.42 3.65
C ARG A 45 3.70 5.50 2.61
N GLY A 46 2.43 5.89 2.47
CA GLY A 46 2.03 6.95 1.55
C GLY A 46 2.14 6.61 0.06
N ASN A 47 2.19 5.32 -0.30
CA ASN A 47 2.34 4.89 -1.70
C ASN A 47 1.05 4.95 -2.53
N ASN A 48 -0.09 5.20 -1.89
CA ASN A 48 -1.39 5.35 -2.54
C ASN A 48 -2.18 6.44 -1.83
N LEU A 49 -1.58 7.62 -1.70
CA LEU A 49 -2.11 8.69 -0.86
C LEU A 49 -1.81 10.05 -1.47
N LEU A 50 -2.86 10.85 -1.64
CA LEU A 50 -2.80 12.28 -1.95
C LEU A 50 -3.54 13.02 -0.84
N ILE A 51 -2.87 13.92 -0.13
CA ILE A 51 -3.42 14.65 1.01
C ILE A 51 -3.62 16.11 0.64
N SER A 52 -4.86 16.58 0.80
CA SER A 52 -5.19 18.00 0.65
C SER A 52 -4.42 18.85 1.68
N PRO A 53 -3.90 20.02 1.29
CA PRO A 53 -3.34 20.98 2.23
C PRO A 53 -4.35 21.42 3.33
N LYS A 54 -5.64 21.36 3.01
CA LYS A 54 -6.75 21.71 3.93
C LYS A 54 -7.29 20.50 4.72
N CYS A 55 -6.63 19.35 4.68
CA CYS A 55 -7.08 18.16 5.38
C CYS A 55 -6.96 18.35 6.90
N GLU A 56 -8.07 18.23 7.63
CA GLU A 56 -8.12 18.35 9.10
C GLU A 56 -8.01 17.00 9.83
N LYS A 57 -8.00 15.89 9.10
CA LYS A 57 -7.90 14.55 9.69
C LYS A 57 -6.61 14.39 10.49
N LYS A 58 -6.73 13.75 11.64
CA LYS A 58 -5.59 13.27 12.43
C LYS A 58 -5.07 11.99 11.80
N PHE A 59 -3.76 11.88 11.61
CA PHE A 59 -3.13 10.69 11.02
C PHE A 59 -2.37 9.90 12.07
N ALA A 60 -2.36 8.57 11.89
CA ALA A 60 -1.48 7.69 12.64
C ALA A 60 -0.81 6.65 11.74
N ILE A 61 0.34 6.17 12.17
CA ILE A 61 1.11 5.10 11.55
C ILE A 61 1.46 4.05 12.60
N LEU A 62 1.59 2.80 12.18
CA LEU A 62 2.13 1.76 13.05
C LEU A 62 3.64 1.94 13.21
N GLY A 63 4.12 1.86 14.45
CA GLY A 63 5.52 2.02 14.82
C GLY A 63 6.33 0.72 14.78
N GLU A 64 7.53 0.77 15.33
CA GLU A 64 8.53 -0.31 15.26
C GLU A 64 8.09 -1.57 15.98
N GLU A 65 7.24 -1.47 17.02
CA GLU A 65 6.69 -2.64 17.73
C GLU A 65 5.87 -3.55 16.80
N PHE A 66 5.43 -3.04 15.64
CA PHE A 66 4.72 -3.79 14.61
C PHE A 66 5.58 -4.06 13.35
N ASP A 67 6.90 -3.89 13.39
CA ASP A 67 7.83 -4.25 12.32
C ASP A 67 8.63 -5.51 12.64
N TYR A 68 7.94 -6.64 12.66
CA TYR A 68 8.54 -7.94 12.93
C TYR A 68 8.06 -9.04 12.00
N ILE A 69 8.82 -10.12 11.92
CA ILE A 69 8.47 -11.39 11.29
C ILE A 69 8.80 -12.49 12.30
N LYS A 70 7.82 -13.28 12.69
CA LYS A 70 7.97 -14.43 13.57
C LYS A 70 7.57 -15.69 12.80
N ASP A 71 8.40 -16.68 12.84
CA ASP A 71 8.25 -17.95 12.14
C ASP A 71 7.96 -19.04 13.19
N GLU A 72 6.75 -19.57 13.17
CA GLU A 72 6.29 -20.57 14.13
C GLU A 72 5.58 -21.70 13.37
N ASP A 73 6.09 -22.92 13.49
CA ASP A 73 5.55 -24.12 12.84
C ASP A 73 5.20 -23.91 11.36
N ASP A 74 3.94 -24.03 10.98
CA ASP A 74 3.43 -23.84 9.62
C ASP A 74 2.89 -22.42 9.35
N LEU A 75 3.07 -21.51 10.29
CA LEU A 75 2.56 -20.14 10.22
C LEU A 75 3.68 -19.10 10.27
N LEU A 76 3.45 -18.00 9.56
CA LEU A 76 4.30 -16.82 9.54
C LEU A 76 3.52 -15.63 10.07
N TYR A 77 3.90 -15.10 11.22
CA TYR A 77 3.30 -13.94 11.87
C TYR A 77 4.08 -12.68 11.48
N VAL A 78 3.42 -11.73 10.88
CA VAL A 78 4.07 -10.52 10.35
C VAL A 78 3.37 -9.28 10.85
N GLY A 79 4.09 -8.42 11.55
CA GLY A 79 3.59 -7.12 12.00
C GLY A 79 3.29 -6.19 10.81
N CYS A 80 2.23 -5.41 10.92
CA CYS A 80 1.71 -4.62 9.81
C CYS A 80 2.54 -3.37 9.44
N ALA A 81 3.53 -2.98 10.24
CA ALA A 81 4.53 -1.98 9.87
C ALA A 81 5.66 -2.55 8.99
N THR A 82 5.78 -3.89 8.88
CA THR A 82 6.79 -4.56 8.06
C THR A 82 6.63 -4.21 6.59
N SER A 83 7.74 -3.81 5.95
CA SER A 83 7.72 -3.47 4.52
C SER A 83 7.58 -4.72 3.64
N SER A 84 6.92 -4.57 2.49
CA SER A 84 6.84 -5.61 1.45
C SER A 84 8.22 -6.17 1.05
N GLY A 85 9.23 -5.30 0.93
CA GLY A 85 10.60 -5.70 0.59
C GLY A 85 11.28 -6.52 1.69
N LYS A 86 11.06 -6.17 2.98
CA LYS A 86 11.56 -6.95 4.13
C LYS A 86 10.90 -8.33 4.15
N LEU A 87 9.58 -8.38 3.97
CA LEU A 87 8.82 -9.63 3.92
C LEU A 87 9.26 -10.52 2.74
N LEU A 88 9.36 -9.97 1.52
CA LEU A 88 9.85 -10.71 0.34
C LEU A 88 11.27 -11.24 0.53
N THR A 89 12.14 -10.44 1.15
CA THR A 89 13.53 -10.86 1.43
C THR A 89 13.55 -12.02 2.42
N TYR A 90 12.70 -11.96 3.45
CA TYR A 90 12.56 -13.03 4.44
C TYR A 90 12.05 -14.32 3.79
N THR A 91 10.96 -14.25 3.03
CA THR A 91 10.36 -15.44 2.38
C THR A 91 11.32 -16.09 1.40
N ARG A 92 12.05 -15.30 0.61
CA ARG A 92 13.10 -15.81 -0.28
C ARG A 92 14.22 -16.55 0.45
N LYS A 93 14.69 -15.99 1.59
CA LYS A 93 15.78 -16.60 2.37
C LYS A 93 15.37 -17.90 3.06
N ASN A 94 14.10 -18.06 3.38
CA ASN A 94 13.56 -19.19 4.13
C ASN A 94 12.73 -20.14 3.25
N ASP A 95 12.87 -20.06 1.92
CA ASP A 95 12.18 -20.92 0.94
C ASP A 95 10.64 -20.94 1.11
N ILE A 96 10.03 -19.78 1.44
CA ILE A 96 8.59 -19.64 1.62
C ILE A 96 7.98 -19.06 0.35
N ALA A 97 7.13 -19.85 -0.32
CA ALA A 97 6.43 -19.51 -1.55
C ALA A 97 5.18 -18.63 -1.32
N SER A 98 4.54 -18.25 -2.42
CA SER A 98 3.24 -17.58 -2.51
C SER A 98 3.26 -16.07 -2.26
N LEU A 99 4.39 -15.47 -1.87
CA LEU A 99 4.54 -14.03 -1.69
C LEU A 99 5.49 -13.37 -2.70
N GLU A 100 5.87 -14.06 -3.77
CA GLU A 100 6.74 -13.57 -4.86
C GLU A 100 6.15 -12.34 -5.57
N PHE A 101 4.81 -12.21 -5.61
CA PHE A 101 4.11 -11.08 -6.19
C PHE A 101 4.38 -9.74 -5.47
N LEU A 102 4.97 -9.77 -4.28
CA LEU A 102 5.44 -8.57 -3.57
C LEU A 102 6.66 -7.91 -4.24
N ALA A 103 7.27 -8.56 -5.23
CA ALA A 103 8.37 -7.99 -5.99
C ALA A 103 7.98 -6.64 -6.61
N LYS A 104 8.79 -5.60 -6.36
CA LYS A 104 8.53 -4.20 -6.74
C LYS A 104 7.16 -3.63 -6.29
N LEU A 105 6.48 -4.26 -5.35
CA LEU A 105 5.26 -3.72 -4.76
C LEU A 105 5.65 -2.89 -3.51
N PRO A 106 5.55 -1.57 -3.54
CA PRO A 106 5.96 -0.74 -2.41
C PRO A 106 4.91 -0.74 -1.29
N GLY A 107 5.34 -0.39 -0.09
CA GLY A 107 4.44 -0.19 1.04
C GLY A 107 4.78 -1.05 2.24
N ASN A 108 3.96 -0.95 3.27
CA ASN A 108 3.96 -1.86 4.41
C ASN A 108 2.76 -2.81 4.37
N LEU A 109 2.86 -3.89 5.12
CA LEU A 109 1.87 -4.97 5.10
C LEU A 109 0.44 -4.50 5.43
N GLY A 110 0.27 -3.60 6.42
CA GLY A 110 -1.05 -3.06 6.78
C GLY A 110 -1.73 -2.34 5.62
N GLY A 111 -0.98 -1.52 4.85
CA GLY A 111 -1.50 -0.87 3.65
C GLY A 111 -1.85 -1.86 2.53
N LEU A 112 -1.02 -2.89 2.34
CA LEU A 112 -1.29 -3.94 1.34
C LEU A 112 -2.55 -4.72 1.67
N VAL A 113 -2.75 -5.07 2.94
CA VAL A 113 -3.94 -5.78 3.43
C VAL A 113 -5.20 -4.93 3.26
N LYS A 114 -5.16 -3.65 3.69
CA LYS A 114 -6.30 -2.74 3.56
C LYS A 114 -6.80 -2.59 2.12
N MET A 115 -5.87 -2.62 1.17
CA MET A 115 -6.15 -2.49 -0.26
C MET A 115 -6.38 -3.83 -0.98
N ASN A 116 -6.30 -4.96 -0.30
CA ASN A 116 -6.18 -6.28 -0.95
C ASN A 116 -5.19 -6.20 -2.13
N ALA A 117 -3.98 -5.73 -1.84
CA ALA A 117 -2.99 -5.42 -2.86
C ALA A 117 -2.52 -6.68 -3.59
N GLY A 118 -2.20 -6.53 -4.86
CA GLY A 118 -1.75 -7.65 -5.68
C GLY A 118 -1.47 -7.27 -7.13
N LEU A 119 -1.33 -8.28 -7.97
CA LEU A 119 -1.14 -8.14 -9.41
C LEU A 119 -1.91 -9.25 -10.13
N LYS A 120 -2.81 -8.89 -11.05
CA LYS A 120 -3.75 -9.82 -11.70
C LYS A 120 -4.57 -10.59 -10.63
N SER A 121 -4.55 -11.93 -10.67
CA SER A 121 -5.21 -12.80 -9.70
C SER A 121 -4.41 -13.04 -8.41
N TRP A 122 -3.18 -12.53 -8.33
CA TRP A 122 -2.31 -12.66 -7.16
C TRP A 122 -2.59 -11.53 -6.20
N GLU A 123 -3.52 -11.74 -5.28
CA GLU A 123 -3.92 -10.77 -4.26
C GLU A 123 -3.57 -11.30 -2.86
N ILE A 124 -3.18 -10.39 -1.96
CA ILE A 124 -2.61 -10.77 -0.66
C ILE A 124 -3.57 -11.62 0.19
N PHE A 125 -4.89 -11.36 0.10
CA PHE A 125 -5.90 -12.14 0.82
C PHE A 125 -5.99 -13.60 0.38
N ASN A 126 -5.48 -13.97 -0.79
CA ASN A 126 -5.42 -15.38 -1.20
C ASN A 126 -4.55 -16.22 -0.27
N TYR A 127 -3.58 -15.62 0.41
CA TYR A 127 -2.52 -16.27 1.19
C TYR A 127 -2.62 -16.05 2.69
N ILE A 128 -3.51 -15.16 3.14
CA ILE A 128 -3.73 -14.88 4.56
C ILE A 128 -4.47 -16.04 5.23
N HIS A 129 -4.00 -16.45 6.40
CA HIS A 129 -4.70 -17.31 7.34
C HIS A 129 -5.64 -16.49 8.24
N SER A 130 -5.11 -15.45 8.90
CA SER A 130 -5.87 -14.57 9.80
C SER A 130 -5.19 -13.20 9.92
N ILE A 131 -5.96 -12.24 10.43
CA ILE A 131 -5.47 -10.90 10.78
C ILE A 131 -5.71 -10.65 12.26
N LYS A 132 -4.84 -9.89 12.91
CA LYS A 132 -4.97 -9.47 14.30
C LYS A 132 -5.41 -8.02 14.40
N THR A 133 -6.49 -7.80 15.14
CA THR A 133 -7.03 -6.50 15.48
C THR A 133 -6.94 -6.24 16.99
N LYS A 134 -7.48 -5.13 17.48
CA LYS A 134 -7.58 -4.87 18.91
C LYS A 134 -8.45 -5.91 19.64
N ASP A 135 -9.41 -6.51 18.94
CA ASP A 135 -10.38 -7.45 19.49
C ASP A 135 -9.95 -8.93 19.34
N GLY A 136 -8.72 -9.16 18.84
CA GLY A 136 -8.16 -10.49 18.65
C GLY A 136 -7.99 -10.88 17.19
N TYR A 137 -7.86 -12.19 16.92
CA TYR A 137 -7.67 -12.72 15.58
C TYR A 137 -9.00 -12.94 14.85
N ILE A 138 -9.05 -12.50 13.60
CA ILE A 138 -10.15 -12.72 12.66
C ILE A 138 -9.61 -13.62 11.56
N LYS A 139 -10.24 -14.79 11.36
CA LYS A 139 -9.89 -15.69 10.25
C LYS A 139 -10.28 -15.06 8.92
N LYS A 140 -9.55 -15.39 7.86
CA LYS A 140 -9.78 -14.89 6.49
C LYS A 140 -11.25 -15.06 6.05
N GLU A 141 -11.88 -16.19 6.37
CA GLU A 141 -13.25 -16.51 5.98
C GLU A 141 -14.29 -15.51 6.54
N ASN A 142 -13.93 -14.80 7.61
CA ASN A 142 -14.79 -13.83 8.27
C ASN A 142 -14.48 -12.38 7.84
N VAL A 143 -13.66 -12.19 6.81
CA VAL A 143 -13.31 -10.88 6.25
C VAL A 143 -13.89 -10.75 4.84
N ASP A 144 -14.75 -9.77 4.63
CA ASP A 144 -15.21 -9.40 3.28
C ASP A 144 -14.09 -8.70 2.51
N PHE A 145 -13.67 -9.28 1.40
CA PHE A 145 -12.68 -8.67 0.50
C PHE A 145 -13.04 -8.89 -0.97
N SER A 146 -12.57 -7.99 -1.80
CA SER A 146 -12.75 -8.04 -3.25
C SER A 146 -11.58 -7.33 -3.93
N TYR A 147 -11.61 -7.24 -5.26
CA TYR A 147 -10.60 -6.53 -6.03
C TYR A 147 -10.34 -5.11 -5.50
N ARG A 148 -9.11 -4.90 -4.99
CA ARG A 148 -8.66 -3.61 -4.43
C ARG A 148 -9.51 -3.07 -3.29
N GLN A 149 -10.11 -3.93 -2.49
CA GLN A 149 -10.96 -3.53 -1.39
C GLN A 149 -11.04 -4.60 -0.30
N THR A 150 -11.09 -4.14 0.96
CA THR A 150 -11.50 -4.94 2.13
C THR A 150 -12.47 -4.15 2.97
N LYS A 151 -13.40 -4.84 3.65
CA LYS A 151 -14.31 -4.24 4.62
C LYS A 151 -13.78 -4.36 6.06
N ILE A 152 -12.50 -4.06 6.24
CA ILE A 152 -11.88 -4.03 7.57
C ILE A 152 -12.00 -2.60 8.10
N ASP A 153 -12.84 -2.38 9.11
CA ASP A 153 -13.09 -1.03 9.67
C ASP A 153 -12.21 -0.72 10.89
N THR A 154 -11.34 -1.64 11.28
CA THR A 154 -10.41 -1.50 12.40
C THR A 154 -8.95 -1.57 11.93
N ILE A 155 -8.03 -1.30 12.85
CA ILE A 155 -6.60 -1.42 12.58
C ILE A 155 -6.21 -2.90 12.57
N VAL A 156 -5.45 -3.28 11.53
CA VAL A 156 -4.76 -4.58 11.50
C VAL A 156 -3.34 -4.36 12.02
N TYR A 157 -3.00 -5.05 13.10
CA TYR A 157 -1.69 -4.96 13.75
C TYR A 157 -0.72 -6.04 13.27
N GLU A 158 -1.25 -7.22 12.92
CA GLU A 158 -0.47 -8.37 12.48
C GLU A 158 -1.26 -9.16 11.43
N VAL A 159 -0.55 -9.80 10.53
CA VAL A 159 -1.10 -10.74 9.54
C VAL A 159 -0.42 -12.09 9.73
N VAL A 160 -1.20 -13.14 9.70
CA VAL A 160 -0.71 -14.51 9.74
C VAL A 160 -0.87 -15.14 8.35
N PHE A 161 0.19 -15.72 7.83
CA PHE A 161 0.19 -16.45 6.57
C PHE A 161 0.43 -17.95 6.80
N HIS A 162 -0.16 -18.80 5.97
CA HIS A 162 0.30 -20.17 5.86
C HIS A 162 1.65 -20.22 5.15
N LYS A 163 2.61 -20.99 5.69
CA LYS A 163 3.87 -21.24 5.01
C LYS A 163 3.71 -22.38 4.01
N THR A 164 4.17 -22.14 2.81
CA THR A 164 4.31 -23.17 1.77
C THR A 164 5.76 -23.14 1.31
N LYS A 165 6.43 -24.29 1.23
CA LYS A 165 7.81 -24.37 0.71
C LYS A 165 7.85 -24.19 -0.80
N GLY A 166 9.00 -23.77 -1.31
CA GLY A 166 9.27 -23.69 -2.73
C GLY A 166 9.19 -22.27 -3.30
N PHE A 167 9.91 -21.31 -2.68
CA PHE A 167 10.03 -19.95 -3.23
C PHE A 167 10.54 -19.98 -4.67
N SER A 168 9.80 -19.40 -5.59
CA SER A 168 10.15 -19.37 -7.00
C SER A 168 10.82 -18.05 -7.40
N LYS A 169 12.12 -18.09 -7.67
CA LYS A 169 12.86 -16.95 -8.21
C LYS A 169 12.36 -16.55 -9.61
N ASP A 170 11.91 -17.51 -10.40
CA ASP A 170 11.38 -17.25 -11.73
C ASP A 170 10.05 -16.50 -11.65
N MET A 171 9.14 -16.90 -10.76
CA MET A 171 7.91 -16.14 -10.49
C MET A 171 8.23 -14.73 -9.98
N GLN A 172 9.18 -14.57 -9.06
CA GLN A 172 9.62 -13.25 -8.61
C GLN A 172 10.09 -12.38 -9.78
N ASN A 173 10.87 -12.95 -10.70
CA ASN A 173 11.36 -12.25 -11.89
C ASN A 173 10.22 -11.87 -12.83
N GLU A 174 9.25 -12.75 -13.03
CA GLU A 174 8.04 -12.46 -13.83
C GLU A 174 7.25 -11.30 -13.23
N PHE A 175 6.98 -11.31 -11.92
CA PHE A 175 6.31 -10.18 -11.24
C PHE A 175 7.10 -8.88 -11.34
N THR A 176 8.42 -8.95 -11.30
CA THR A 176 9.30 -7.81 -11.52
C THR A 176 9.10 -7.24 -12.93
N LYS A 177 9.15 -8.08 -13.96
CA LYS A 177 8.94 -7.68 -15.36
C LYS A 177 7.54 -7.11 -15.61
N MET A 178 6.51 -7.68 -15.00
CA MET A 178 5.12 -7.17 -15.12
C MET A 178 4.95 -5.74 -14.61
N ARG A 179 5.90 -5.21 -13.82
CA ARG A 179 5.89 -3.84 -13.29
C ARG A 179 6.88 -2.91 -14.01
N ASP A 180 7.58 -3.39 -15.02
CA ASP A 180 8.58 -2.59 -15.74
C ASP A 180 7.96 -1.44 -16.57
N ASN A 181 6.67 -1.55 -16.91
CA ASN A 181 5.92 -0.47 -17.56
C ASN A 181 5.42 0.62 -16.61
N GLN A 182 5.65 0.48 -15.30
CA GLN A 182 5.29 1.52 -14.33
C GLN A 182 6.28 2.68 -14.37
N PRO A 183 5.81 3.93 -14.21
CA PRO A 183 6.71 5.09 -14.22
C PRO A 183 7.71 5.02 -13.05
N GLN A 184 8.93 5.46 -13.30
CA GLN A 184 10.02 5.48 -12.32
C GLN A 184 10.15 6.82 -11.59
N ILE A 185 9.22 7.75 -11.82
CA ILE A 185 9.15 9.06 -11.16
C ILE A 185 8.04 9.08 -10.11
N ALA A 186 8.00 10.14 -9.31
CA ALA A 186 7.07 10.26 -8.19
C ALA A 186 5.61 10.05 -8.61
N SER A 187 4.92 9.11 -7.97
CA SER A 187 3.49 8.82 -8.20
C SER A 187 2.86 8.14 -6.99
N ALA A 188 1.53 8.16 -6.91
CA ALA A 188 0.78 7.42 -5.90
C ALA A 188 0.27 6.04 -6.39
N GLY A 189 0.92 5.46 -7.41
CA GLY A 189 0.47 4.22 -8.05
C GLY A 189 -0.68 4.45 -9.04
N SER A 190 -1.48 3.41 -9.28
CA SER A 190 -2.66 3.52 -10.17
C SER A 190 -3.73 4.40 -9.55
N CYS A 191 -4.19 5.41 -10.29
CA CYS A 191 -5.21 6.36 -9.85
C CYS A 191 -6.59 5.72 -9.70
N PHE A 192 -6.98 4.90 -10.68
CA PHE A 192 -8.31 4.33 -10.78
C PHE A 192 -8.30 2.80 -10.70
N LYS A 193 -9.36 2.26 -10.12
CA LYS A 193 -9.65 0.82 -10.24
C LYS A 193 -10.07 0.50 -11.66
N ASN A 194 -9.68 -0.68 -12.15
CA ASN A 194 -10.18 -1.14 -13.44
C ASN A 194 -11.70 -1.42 -13.34
N PRO A 195 -12.51 -0.93 -14.28
CA PRO A 195 -13.92 -1.31 -14.36
C PRO A 195 -14.06 -2.77 -14.80
N LYS A 196 -15.27 -3.33 -14.63
CA LYS A 196 -15.55 -4.69 -15.06
C LYS A 196 -15.42 -4.80 -16.58
N GLY A 197 -14.52 -5.68 -17.02
CA GLY A 197 -14.33 -5.97 -18.45
C GLY A 197 -13.42 -5.00 -19.20
N ASP A 198 -12.81 -4.00 -18.53
CA ASP A 198 -11.90 -3.05 -19.16
C ASP A 198 -10.78 -2.60 -18.23
N PHE A 199 -9.86 -1.77 -18.76
CA PHE A 199 -8.71 -1.24 -18.02
C PHE A 199 -8.78 0.29 -17.98
N ALA A 200 -8.66 0.87 -16.78
CA ALA A 200 -8.68 2.31 -16.59
C ALA A 200 -7.60 3.02 -17.44
N GLY A 201 -6.39 2.44 -17.53
CA GLY A 201 -5.33 3.00 -18.38
C GLY A 201 -5.70 3.07 -19.86
N ARG A 202 -6.39 2.04 -20.40
CA ARG A 202 -6.88 2.05 -21.78
C ARG A 202 -7.94 3.15 -21.99
N LEU A 203 -8.84 3.32 -21.03
CA LEU A 203 -9.90 4.35 -21.12
C LEU A 203 -9.29 5.75 -21.09
N ILE A 204 -8.33 6.04 -20.21
CA ILE A 204 -7.62 7.31 -20.15
C ILE A 204 -6.89 7.59 -21.48
N GLU A 205 -6.25 6.57 -22.07
CA GLU A 205 -5.58 6.66 -23.36
C GLU A 205 -6.60 6.91 -24.51
N ALA A 206 -7.75 6.25 -24.48
CA ALA A 206 -8.80 6.39 -25.51
C ALA A 206 -9.42 7.80 -25.56
N VAL A 207 -9.46 8.52 -24.43
CA VAL A 207 -9.92 9.92 -24.38
C VAL A 207 -8.78 10.94 -24.58
N GLY A 208 -7.59 10.48 -24.96
CA GLY A 208 -6.46 11.37 -25.29
C GLY A 208 -5.73 11.99 -24.10
N LEU A 209 -5.93 11.45 -22.87
CA LEU A 209 -5.30 12.00 -21.67
C LEU A 209 -3.94 11.39 -21.33
N LYS A 210 -3.50 10.33 -22.01
CA LYS A 210 -2.14 9.80 -21.84
C LYS A 210 -1.10 10.86 -22.22
N GLY A 211 -0.19 11.16 -21.29
CA GLY A 211 0.80 12.24 -21.46
C GLY A 211 0.22 13.65 -21.28
N TYR A 212 -1.07 13.78 -20.97
CA TYR A 212 -1.66 15.11 -20.73
C TYR A 212 -1.16 15.66 -19.39
N ARG A 213 -0.67 16.90 -19.43
CA ARG A 213 0.02 17.55 -18.32
C ARG A 213 -0.65 18.87 -17.92
N ILE A 214 -0.75 19.11 -16.62
CA ILE A 214 -1.12 20.39 -16.02
C ILE A 214 -0.04 20.75 -15.00
N GLY A 215 0.67 21.85 -15.22
CA GLY A 215 1.82 22.21 -14.39
C GLY A 215 2.86 21.09 -14.36
N ASP A 216 3.19 20.58 -13.17
CA ASP A 216 4.11 19.47 -12.99
C ASP A 216 3.43 18.10 -12.80
N MET A 217 2.10 18.04 -12.91
CA MET A 217 1.34 16.79 -12.86
C MET A 217 0.99 16.28 -14.26
N GLU A 218 1.11 14.95 -14.49
CA GLU A 218 0.89 14.32 -15.80
C GLU A 218 0.24 12.93 -15.64
N PHE A 219 -0.69 12.57 -16.53
CA PHE A 219 -0.98 11.15 -16.77
C PHE A 219 0.15 10.52 -17.56
N SER A 220 0.86 9.59 -16.94
CA SER A 220 2.13 9.08 -17.45
C SER A 220 2.05 8.52 -18.87
N ASN A 221 3.05 8.90 -19.70
CA ASN A 221 3.26 8.33 -21.01
C ASN A 221 3.61 6.82 -20.99
N ASN A 222 4.18 6.31 -19.89
CA ASN A 222 4.50 4.89 -19.77
C ASN A 222 3.26 4.05 -19.43
N HIS A 223 2.40 4.58 -18.54
CA HIS A 223 1.19 3.90 -18.10
C HIS A 223 0.11 4.93 -17.72
N ALA A 224 -0.90 5.10 -18.57
CA ALA A 224 -1.88 6.19 -18.45
C ALA A 224 -2.65 6.23 -17.11
N ASN A 225 -2.82 5.08 -16.42
CA ASN A 225 -3.47 5.04 -15.10
C ASN A 225 -2.55 5.46 -13.95
N PHE A 226 -1.39 6.07 -14.22
CA PHE A 226 -0.50 6.63 -13.21
C PHE A 226 -0.43 8.15 -13.36
N LEU A 227 -0.83 8.85 -12.29
CA LEU A 227 -0.59 10.26 -12.15
C LEU A 227 0.81 10.47 -11.58
N VAL A 228 1.66 11.15 -12.32
CA VAL A 228 3.06 11.38 -11.96
C VAL A 228 3.33 12.85 -11.68
N ASN A 229 4.24 13.08 -10.73
CA ASN A 229 4.74 14.40 -10.37
C ASN A 229 6.16 14.55 -10.88
N HIS A 230 6.40 15.48 -11.79
CA HIS A 230 7.74 15.71 -12.36
C HIS A 230 8.69 16.36 -11.35
N GLU A 231 8.21 17.33 -10.54
CA GLU A 231 9.02 17.96 -9.47
C GLU A 231 8.14 18.66 -8.43
N ASN A 232 7.43 19.70 -8.82
CA ASN A 232 6.72 20.63 -7.94
C ASN A 232 5.21 20.60 -8.11
N GLY A 233 4.68 19.46 -8.57
CA GLY A 233 3.24 19.26 -8.74
C GLY A 233 2.45 19.57 -7.47
N THR A 234 1.29 20.15 -7.64
CA THR A 234 0.42 20.59 -6.55
C THR A 234 -0.79 19.66 -6.40
N PHE A 235 -1.44 19.74 -5.24
CA PHE A 235 -2.70 19.04 -5.00
C PHE A 235 -3.78 19.49 -6.01
N ASP A 236 -3.89 20.78 -6.30
CA ASP A 236 -4.91 21.32 -7.18
C ASP A 236 -4.69 20.88 -8.64
N GLU A 237 -3.45 20.82 -9.12
CA GLU A 237 -3.13 20.26 -10.44
C GLU A 237 -3.51 18.76 -10.51
N ALA A 238 -3.16 17.99 -9.48
CA ALA A 238 -3.51 16.57 -9.40
C ALA A 238 -5.03 16.34 -9.43
N ILE A 239 -5.80 17.10 -8.65
CA ILE A 239 -7.27 16.99 -8.61
C ILE A 239 -7.90 17.49 -9.92
N THR A 240 -7.30 18.49 -10.57
CA THR A 240 -7.81 18.97 -11.87
C THR A 240 -7.67 17.88 -12.93
N LEU A 241 -6.53 17.18 -12.98
CA LEU A 241 -6.34 16.03 -13.87
C LEU A 241 -7.30 14.88 -13.56
N ASP A 242 -7.45 14.53 -12.26
CA ASP A 242 -8.36 13.49 -11.81
C ASP A 242 -9.79 13.74 -12.29
N ARG A 243 -10.29 14.97 -12.14
CA ARG A 243 -11.64 15.35 -12.55
C ARG A 243 -11.85 15.38 -14.06
N GLN A 244 -10.81 15.66 -14.86
CA GLN A 244 -10.91 15.61 -16.32
C GLN A 244 -11.06 14.20 -16.86
N SER A 245 -10.61 13.20 -16.11
CA SER A 245 -10.73 11.79 -16.50
C SER A 245 -12.07 11.15 -16.13
N VAL A 246 -12.90 11.86 -15.38
CA VAL A 246 -14.27 11.42 -15.00
C VAL A 246 -15.24 11.99 -16.04
N VAL A 247 -15.36 11.29 -17.16
CA VAL A 247 -16.42 11.50 -18.16
C VAL A 247 -17.41 10.33 -18.12
#